data_818b3e6ced26e76f69f7bc8a08241a89
#
_entry.id   818b3e6ced26e76f69f7bc8a08241a89
#
_cell.length_a   1.000
_cell.length_b   1.000
_cell.length_c   1.000
_cell.angle_alpha   90.00
_cell.angle_beta   90.00
_cell.angle_gamma   90.00
#
_symmetry.space_group_name_H-M   'P 1'
#
loop_
_entity.id
_entity.type
_entity.pdbx_description
1 polymer ?
#
loop_
_entity_poly.entity_id
_entity_poly.type
_entity_poly.pdbx_seq_one_letter_code
_entity_poly.pdbx_strand_id
1 'polypeptide(L)'
;MMAWMAQDHPIFTESIRRIRAALGDTGLPPLQQQVLERLVHSSGDLSLGTLLRFSEGACEQGLAALKQGAPILTDTAMAAAAVAPMAQRTLGTAVHTVLEC
;
A
#
# COMPACT_ATOMS: atom_id res chain seq x y z
N MET A 1 -4.17 14.41 7.51
CA MET A 1 -2.99 13.60 7.16
C MET A 1 -2.87 12.41 8.10
N MET A 2 -2.46 11.28 7.59
CA MET A 2 -2.28 10.09 8.43
C MET A 2 -0.96 10.20 9.21
N ALA A 3 -1.03 9.91 10.51
CA ALA A 3 0.13 10.06 11.39
C ALA A 3 1.34 9.21 10.97
N TRP A 4 1.09 8.03 10.35
CA TRP A 4 2.18 7.16 9.93
C TRP A 4 3.05 7.76 8.82
N MET A 5 2.55 8.72 8.05
CA MET A 5 3.34 9.38 7.00
C MET A 5 4.43 10.27 7.58
N ALA A 6 4.25 10.79 8.78
CA ALA A 6 5.26 11.62 9.44
C ALA A 6 6.50 10.81 9.85
N GLN A 7 6.40 9.48 9.86
CA GLN A 7 7.49 8.57 10.22
C GLN A 7 8.24 8.03 9.00
N ASP A 8 7.82 8.39 7.79
CA ASP A 8 8.46 7.93 6.57
C ASP A 8 9.86 8.56 6.44
N HIS A 9 10.79 7.75 5.91
CA HIS A 9 12.14 8.22 5.66
C HIS A 9 12.12 9.38 4.66
N PRO A 10 13.00 10.41 4.83
CA PRO A 10 13.05 11.54 3.90
C PRO A 10 13.27 11.14 2.43
N ILE A 11 14.01 10.07 2.17
CA ILE A 11 14.21 9.58 0.80
C ILE A 11 12.88 9.08 0.22
N PHE A 12 12.08 8.39 1.01
CA PHE A 12 10.77 7.92 0.58
C PHE A 12 9.85 9.12 0.30
N THR A 13 9.83 10.10 1.19
CA THR A 13 9.01 11.31 1.03
C THR A 13 9.36 12.06 -0.25
N GLU A 14 10.67 12.21 -0.53
CA GLU A 14 11.12 12.86 -1.76
C GLU A 14 10.73 12.04 -3.01
N SER A 15 10.85 10.72 -2.94
CA SER A 15 10.43 9.85 -4.03
C SER A 15 8.95 10.03 -4.35
N ILE A 16 8.10 10.03 -3.31
CA ILE A 16 6.66 10.22 -3.50
C ILE A 16 6.38 11.59 -4.11
N ARG A 17 7.08 12.63 -3.67
CA ARG A 17 6.91 13.97 -4.24
C ARG A 17 7.21 13.98 -5.74
N ARG A 18 8.29 13.33 -6.15
CA ARG A 18 8.68 13.23 -7.57
C ARG A 18 7.69 12.40 -8.38
N ILE A 19 7.20 11.30 -7.81
CA ILE A 19 6.18 10.47 -8.44
C ILE A 19 4.90 11.26 -8.66
N ARG A 20 4.47 12.00 -7.64
CA ARG A 20 3.26 12.82 -7.72
C ARG A 20 3.37 13.88 -8.81
N ALA A 21 4.54 14.52 -8.93
CA ALA A 21 4.78 15.49 -9.98
C ALA A 21 4.75 14.85 -11.37
N ALA A 22 5.32 13.65 -11.51
CA ALA A 22 5.35 12.93 -12.78
C ALA A 22 3.98 12.40 -13.20
N LEU A 23 3.16 11.96 -12.25
CA LEU A 23 1.81 11.47 -12.54
C LEU A 23 0.84 12.59 -12.92
N GLY A 24 1.08 13.79 -12.40
CA GLY A 24 0.15 14.91 -12.57
C GLY A 24 -1.15 14.70 -11.82
N ASP A 25 -2.21 15.35 -12.29
CA ASP A 25 -3.54 15.23 -11.69
C ASP A 25 -4.18 13.93 -12.14
N THR A 26 -4.34 13.00 -11.22
CA THR A 26 -4.97 11.70 -11.50
C THR A 26 -6.48 11.71 -11.29
N GLY A 27 -7.01 12.71 -10.59
CA GLY A 27 -8.41 12.75 -10.20
C GLY A 27 -8.82 11.71 -9.17
N LEU A 28 -7.88 10.94 -8.62
CA LEU A 28 -8.18 9.89 -7.65
C LEU A 28 -8.44 10.47 -6.27
N PRO A 29 -9.36 9.86 -5.48
CA PRO A 29 -9.50 10.18 -4.07
C PRO A 29 -8.19 9.94 -3.32
N PRO A 30 -7.96 10.62 -2.17
CA PRO A 30 -6.67 10.56 -1.48
C PRO A 30 -6.16 9.16 -1.17
N LEU A 31 -7.02 8.25 -0.72
CA LEU A 31 -6.59 6.91 -0.33
C LEU A 31 -6.15 6.08 -1.55
N GLN A 32 -6.89 6.18 -2.65
CA GLN A 32 -6.51 5.53 -3.90
C GLN A 32 -5.22 6.13 -4.46
N GLN A 33 -5.07 7.44 -4.35
CA GLN A 33 -3.84 8.13 -4.78
C GLN A 33 -2.63 7.60 -4.02
N GLN A 34 -2.75 7.41 -2.71
CA GLN A 34 -1.66 6.87 -1.91
C GLN A 34 -1.28 5.45 -2.33
N VAL A 35 -2.26 4.60 -2.62
CA VAL A 35 -1.98 3.24 -3.10
C VAL A 35 -1.23 3.29 -4.41
N LEU A 36 -1.68 4.12 -5.36
CA LEU A 36 -1.00 4.27 -6.64
C LEU A 36 0.45 4.73 -6.46
N GLU A 37 0.66 5.76 -5.64
CA GLU A 37 2.00 6.30 -5.41
C GLU A 37 2.94 5.25 -4.81
N ARG A 38 2.45 4.43 -3.90
CA ARG A 38 3.23 3.34 -3.30
C ARG A 38 3.58 2.27 -4.32
N LEU A 39 2.64 1.91 -5.18
CA LEU A 39 2.88 0.93 -6.23
C LEU A 39 3.91 1.43 -7.24
N VAL A 40 3.85 2.70 -7.62
CA VAL A 40 4.84 3.30 -8.53
C VAL A 40 6.20 3.36 -7.86
N HIS A 41 6.26 3.73 -6.57
CA HIS A 41 7.52 3.76 -5.82
C HIS A 41 8.18 2.39 -5.80
N SER A 42 7.41 1.33 -5.59
CA SER A 42 7.95 -0.03 -5.50
C SER A 42 8.35 -0.61 -6.84
N SER A 43 7.61 -0.30 -7.91
CA SER A 43 7.83 -0.90 -9.23
C SER A 43 8.65 -0.02 -10.17
N GLY A 44 8.67 1.29 -9.94
CA GLY A 44 9.27 2.24 -10.87
C GLY A 44 8.44 2.45 -12.14
N ASP A 45 7.20 1.97 -12.18
CA ASP A 45 6.38 1.97 -13.39
C ASP A 45 5.27 3.03 -13.31
N LEU A 46 5.51 4.17 -13.95
CA LEU A 46 4.54 5.27 -13.99
C LEU A 46 3.29 4.93 -14.81
N SER A 47 3.34 3.92 -15.68
CA SER A 47 2.18 3.53 -16.50
C SER A 47 1.04 2.99 -15.64
N LEU A 48 1.31 2.58 -14.39
CA LEU A 48 0.27 2.16 -13.46
C LEU A 48 -0.80 3.23 -13.25
N GLY A 49 -0.46 4.50 -13.44
CA GLY A 49 -1.42 5.59 -13.33
C GLY A 49 -2.60 5.45 -14.27
N THR A 50 -2.42 4.82 -15.43
CA THR A 50 -3.49 4.59 -16.40
C THR A 50 -4.02 3.17 -16.37
N LEU A 51 -3.31 2.24 -15.75
CA LEU A 51 -3.68 0.82 -15.75
C LEU A 51 -4.44 0.41 -14.50
N LEU A 52 -4.15 1.04 -13.37
CA LEU A 52 -4.74 0.67 -12.08
C LEU A 52 -6.22 1.02 -12.03
N ARG A 53 -7.00 0.08 -11.52
CA ARG A 53 -8.45 0.25 -11.34
C ARG A 53 -8.82 -0.10 -9.92
N PHE A 54 -9.76 0.66 -9.36
CA PHE A 54 -10.29 0.45 -8.02
C PHE A 54 -11.79 0.25 -8.10
N SER A 55 -12.31 -0.73 -7.37
CA SER A 55 -13.74 -0.79 -7.13
C SER A 55 -14.12 0.27 -6.10
N GLU A 56 -15.38 0.69 -6.12
CA GLU A 56 -15.86 1.72 -5.20
C GLU A 56 -15.70 1.26 -3.75
N GLY A 57 -15.06 2.08 -2.93
CA GLY A 57 -14.86 1.81 -1.51
C GLY A 57 -13.81 0.74 -1.20
N ALA A 58 -13.09 0.21 -2.20
CA ALA A 58 -12.16 -0.89 -1.96
C ALA A 58 -11.05 -0.52 -0.96
N CYS A 59 -10.46 0.66 -1.12
CA CYS A 59 -9.36 1.09 -0.25
C CYS A 59 -9.83 1.33 1.19
N GLU A 60 -10.99 1.97 1.33
CA GLU A 60 -11.58 2.25 2.64
C GLU A 60 -11.95 0.96 3.37
N GLN A 61 -12.56 0.03 2.65
CA GLN A 61 -12.94 -1.27 3.21
C GLN A 61 -11.72 -2.09 3.58
N GLY A 62 -10.69 -2.08 2.72
CA GLY A 62 -9.44 -2.77 3.00
C GLY A 62 -8.74 -2.21 4.24
N LEU A 63 -8.67 -0.90 4.35
CA LEU A 63 -8.08 -0.26 5.52
C LEU A 63 -8.85 -0.59 6.79
N ALA A 64 -10.18 -0.56 6.75
CA ALA A 64 -11.02 -0.90 7.89
C ALA A 64 -10.82 -2.35 8.30
N ALA A 65 -10.76 -3.28 7.34
CA ALA A 65 -10.54 -4.69 7.61
C ALA A 65 -9.19 -4.92 8.31
N LEU A 66 -8.13 -4.27 7.82
CA LEU A 66 -6.81 -4.37 8.44
C LEU A 66 -6.80 -3.84 9.87
N LYS A 67 -7.47 -2.71 10.11
CA LYS A 67 -7.56 -2.13 11.45
C LYS A 67 -8.36 -3.01 12.41
N GLN A 68 -9.28 -3.82 11.88
CA GLN A 68 -10.08 -4.75 12.69
C GLN A 68 -9.40 -6.09 12.90
N GLY A 69 -8.18 -6.25 12.40
CA GLY A 69 -7.38 -7.44 12.66
C GLY A 69 -7.53 -8.54 11.62
N ALA A 70 -8.06 -8.24 10.44
CA ALA A 70 -8.16 -9.24 9.37
C ALA A 70 -6.76 -9.79 9.05
N PRO A 71 -6.62 -11.11 8.90
CA PRO A 71 -5.34 -11.70 8.53
C PRO A 71 -4.95 -11.32 7.11
N ILE A 72 -3.64 -11.28 6.85
CA ILE A 72 -3.12 -11.01 5.52
C ILE A 72 -2.73 -12.35 4.88
N LEU A 73 -3.19 -12.57 3.66
CA LEU A 73 -2.89 -13.80 2.92
C LEU A 73 -2.05 -13.43 1.69
N THR A 74 -0.93 -14.12 1.52
CA THR A 74 -0.05 -13.92 0.36
C THR A 74 0.00 -15.19 -0.48
N ASP A 75 0.40 -15.03 -1.74
CA ASP A 75 0.56 -16.16 -2.66
C ASP A 75 1.91 -16.85 -2.51
N THR A 76 2.91 -16.18 -1.92
CA THR A 76 4.24 -16.75 -1.73
C THR A 76 4.70 -16.59 -0.29
N ALA A 77 5.58 -17.51 0.15
CA ALA A 77 6.20 -17.40 1.46
C ALA A 77 7.14 -16.19 1.55
N MET A 78 7.77 -15.81 0.45
CA MET A 78 8.65 -14.63 0.43
C MET A 78 7.85 -13.36 0.69
N ALA A 79 6.69 -13.19 0.06
CA ALA A 79 5.82 -12.03 0.31
C ALA A 79 5.34 -12.02 1.76
N ALA A 80 4.97 -13.17 2.32
CA ALA A 80 4.56 -13.26 3.72
C ALA A 80 5.69 -12.82 4.65
N ALA A 81 6.90 -13.29 4.41
CA ALA A 81 8.07 -12.93 5.22
C ALA A 81 8.39 -11.44 5.13
N ALA A 82 8.19 -10.83 3.95
CA ALA A 82 8.45 -9.40 3.75
C ALA A 82 7.44 -8.54 4.51
N VAL A 83 6.17 -8.96 4.57
CA VAL A 83 5.09 -8.18 5.17
C VAL A 83 4.97 -8.40 6.69
N ALA A 84 5.31 -9.59 7.18
CA ALA A 84 5.05 -9.99 8.56
C ALA A 84 5.60 -9.03 9.61
N PRO A 85 6.86 -8.54 9.54
CA PRO A 85 7.37 -7.65 10.57
C PRO A 85 6.57 -6.35 10.69
N MET A 86 6.19 -5.75 9.57
CA MET A 86 5.42 -4.52 9.57
C MET A 86 3.99 -4.76 10.07
N ALA A 87 3.35 -5.85 9.60
CA ALA A 87 2.00 -6.19 10.02
C ALA A 87 1.95 -6.44 11.55
N GLN A 88 2.95 -7.13 12.10
CA GLN A 88 3.03 -7.39 13.53
C GLN A 88 3.20 -6.10 14.32
N ARG A 89 4.06 -5.19 13.86
CA ARG A 89 4.34 -3.93 14.58
C ARG A 89 3.17 -2.95 14.52
N THR A 90 2.49 -2.87 13.37
CA THR A 90 1.48 -1.81 13.15
C THR A 90 0.06 -2.28 13.39
N LEU A 91 -0.25 -3.51 13.02
CA LEU A 91 -1.62 -4.04 13.06
C LEU A 91 -1.79 -5.16 14.08
N GLY A 92 -0.70 -5.80 14.50
CA GLY A 92 -0.78 -6.98 15.36
C GLY A 92 -1.50 -8.14 14.71
N THR A 93 -1.50 -8.21 13.37
CA THR A 93 -2.28 -9.19 12.63
C THR A 93 -1.38 -10.30 12.07
N ALA A 94 -1.98 -11.46 11.85
CA ALA A 94 -1.28 -12.62 11.30
C ALA A 94 -1.13 -12.51 9.79
N VAL A 95 0.00 -13.02 9.28
CA VAL A 95 0.28 -13.09 7.85
C VAL A 95 0.49 -14.56 7.50
N HIS A 96 -0.25 -15.03 6.50
CA HIS A 96 -0.19 -16.41 6.02
C HIS A 96 0.08 -16.44 4.52
N THR A 97 0.62 -17.54 4.05
CA THR A 97 0.71 -17.81 2.61
C THR A 97 -0.29 -18.89 2.22
N VAL A 98 -0.79 -18.84 0.99
CA VAL A 98 -1.69 -19.88 0.47
C VAL A 98 -1.06 -21.27 0.51
N LEU A 99 0.28 -21.35 0.57
CA LEU A 99 0.99 -22.62 0.66
C LEU A 99 0.80 -23.32 2.02
N GLU A 100 0.34 -22.59 3.03
CA GLU A 100 0.06 -23.13 4.37
C GLU A 100 -1.36 -23.66 4.50
N CYS A 101 -2.23 -23.32 3.58
CA CYS A 101 -3.66 -23.63 3.67
C CYS A 101 -3.98 -25.03 3.15
#